data_1ada531be5099204694d4d72bcfd1b3b
#
_entry.id   1ada531be5099204694d4d72bcfd1b3b
#
_cell.length_a   1.000
_cell.length_b   1.000
_cell.length_c   1.000
_cell.angle_alpha   90.00
_cell.angle_beta   90.00
_cell.angle_gamma   90.00
#
_symmetry.space_group_name_H-M   'P 1'
#
loop_
_entity.id
_entity.type
_entity.pdbx_description
1 polymer ?
#
loop_
_entity_poly.entity_id
_entity_poly.type
_entity_poly.pdbx_seq_one_letter_code
_entity_poly.pdbx_strand_id
1 'polypeptide(L)'
;MSVFVLVHGAFHGRWCFRRLVSAIEARGHRAISIDLPGHGDDERDPATVTMADYVEAVSDTIKSVEHDNPFLVGHSMAGMVISQVAEAQANRLAGMAYIAAYLPQSGESMMAIEARNPAPRMATAVTPAPDLSHVLINQELAAPIFYNDCDDTDIRFCQDRLSTQPGAPFLTPVTLTEEEFGSVPKGYFLCEQDLTIPTVLQEEMVARRNDVDVYRLASGHSPFLSQVDALADGLVDYARDVLVKSGREAA
;
A
#
# COMPACT_ATOMS: atom_id res chain seq x y z
N MET A 1 -2.90 -20.45 9.89
CA MET A 1 -3.77 -19.46 9.18
C MET A 1 -3.22 -18.08 9.49
N SER A 2 -3.00 -17.23 8.48
CA SER A 2 -2.52 -15.84 8.67
C SER A 2 -3.65 -14.84 8.40
N VAL A 3 -3.55 -13.64 8.99
CA VAL A 3 -4.46 -12.51 8.71
C VAL A 3 -3.68 -11.44 7.96
N PHE A 4 -4.25 -10.92 6.88
CA PHE A 4 -3.71 -9.83 6.08
C PHE A 4 -4.62 -8.61 6.20
N VAL A 5 -4.08 -7.46 6.61
CA VAL A 5 -4.77 -6.17 6.61
C VAL A 5 -4.28 -5.39 5.39
N LEU A 6 -5.17 -5.13 4.45
CA LEU A 6 -4.86 -4.52 3.15
C LEU A 6 -5.23 -3.03 3.16
N VAL A 7 -4.25 -2.17 2.90
CA VAL A 7 -4.37 -0.71 2.89
C VAL A 7 -4.16 -0.19 1.47
N HIS A 8 -5.16 0.50 0.92
CA HIS A 8 -5.16 0.97 -0.46
C HIS A 8 -4.28 2.21 -0.68
N GLY A 9 -3.87 2.42 -1.94
CA GLY A 9 -3.13 3.59 -2.37
C GLY A 9 -3.99 4.84 -2.53
N ALA A 10 -3.35 5.93 -2.96
CA ALA A 10 -4.03 7.20 -3.23
C ALA A 10 -5.18 7.05 -4.23
N PHE A 11 -6.23 7.86 -4.07
CA PHE A 11 -7.42 7.92 -4.92
C PHE A 11 -8.30 6.67 -4.93
N HIS A 12 -7.90 5.58 -4.29
CA HIS A 12 -8.59 4.30 -4.26
C HIS A 12 -9.44 4.14 -2.99
N GLY A 13 -10.01 2.94 -2.81
CA GLY A 13 -10.71 2.47 -1.62
C GLY A 13 -10.55 0.95 -1.51
N ARG A 14 -11.08 0.36 -0.42
CA ARG A 14 -11.04 -1.11 -0.19
C ARG A 14 -11.57 -1.94 -1.37
N TRP A 15 -12.44 -1.36 -2.18
CA TRP A 15 -13.03 -1.98 -3.36
C TRP A 15 -11.98 -2.50 -4.36
N CYS A 16 -10.79 -1.91 -4.40
CA CYS A 16 -9.74 -2.33 -5.34
C CYS A 16 -9.20 -3.73 -5.01
N PHE A 17 -9.23 -4.14 -3.74
CA PHE A 17 -8.72 -5.44 -3.29
C PHE A 17 -9.74 -6.57 -3.32
N ARG A 18 -10.98 -6.37 -3.82
CA ARG A 18 -12.05 -7.37 -3.81
C ARG A 18 -11.60 -8.74 -4.33
N ARG A 19 -10.80 -8.79 -5.42
CA ARG A 19 -10.30 -10.04 -6.02
C ARG A 19 -9.16 -10.63 -5.20
N LEU A 20 -8.27 -9.80 -4.69
CA LEU A 20 -7.15 -10.24 -3.85
C LEU A 20 -7.64 -10.82 -2.52
N VAL A 21 -8.66 -10.19 -1.89
CA VAL A 21 -9.29 -10.74 -0.67
C VAL A 21 -9.78 -12.16 -0.94
N SER A 22 -10.59 -12.36 -1.99
CA SER A 22 -11.12 -13.69 -2.34
C SER A 22 -9.99 -14.69 -2.64
N ALA A 23 -8.91 -14.26 -3.29
CA ALA A 23 -7.79 -15.13 -3.64
C ALA A 23 -6.98 -15.56 -2.40
N ILE A 24 -6.77 -14.67 -1.43
CA ILE A 24 -6.13 -14.98 -0.15
C ILE A 24 -7.00 -15.94 0.67
N GLU A 25 -8.32 -15.69 0.72
CA GLU A 25 -9.28 -16.54 1.45
C GLU A 25 -9.37 -17.95 0.83
N ALA A 26 -9.33 -18.06 -0.50
CA ALA A 26 -9.28 -19.35 -1.18
C ALA A 26 -8.02 -20.18 -0.87
N ARG A 27 -6.96 -19.54 -0.36
CA ARG A 27 -5.72 -20.15 0.14
C ARG A 27 -5.73 -20.49 1.63
N GLY A 28 -6.90 -20.35 2.28
CA GLY A 28 -7.08 -20.70 3.70
C GLY A 28 -6.58 -19.64 4.69
N HIS A 29 -6.41 -18.40 4.25
CA HIS A 29 -6.03 -17.26 5.07
C HIS A 29 -7.21 -16.28 5.21
N ARG A 30 -7.07 -15.27 6.07
CA ARG A 30 -8.06 -14.21 6.24
C ARG A 30 -7.51 -12.90 5.67
N ALA A 31 -8.32 -12.15 4.92
CA ALA A 31 -7.96 -10.84 4.42
C ALA A 31 -9.01 -9.79 4.80
N ILE A 32 -8.56 -8.64 5.26
CA ILE A 32 -9.39 -7.50 5.64
C ILE A 32 -8.88 -6.30 4.86
N SER A 33 -9.71 -5.75 3.97
CA SER A 33 -9.43 -4.50 3.30
C SER A 33 -10.22 -3.36 3.94
N ILE A 34 -9.60 -2.20 4.09
CA ILE A 34 -10.19 -1.04 4.75
C ILE A 34 -10.28 0.14 3.80
N ASP A 35 -11.25 1.03 4.03
CA ASP A 35 -11.24 2.37 3.47
C ASP A 35 -10.46 3.29 4.42
N LEU A 36 -9.50 4.01 3.86
CA LEU A 36 -8.83 5.08 4.58
C LEU A 36 -9.78 6.29 4.71
N PRO A 37 -9.65 7.12 5.76
CA PRO A 37 -10.40 8.34 5.91
C PRO A 37 -10.48 9.21 4.64
N GLY A 38 -11.68 9.66 4.28
CA GLY A 38 -11.95 10.42 3.05
C GLY A 38 -11.97 9.60 1.76
N HIS A 39 -12.02 8.25 1.86
CA HIS A 39 -12.06 7.34 0.71
C HIS A 39 -13.15 6.27 0.85
N GLY A 40 -13.57 5.70 -0.28
CA GLY A 40 -14.53 4.61 -0.32
C GLY A 40 -15.86 5.02 0.30
N ASP A 41 -16.27 4.34 1.37
CA ASP A 41 -17.51 4.62 2.11
C ASP A 41 -17.32 5.65 3.24
N ASP A 42 -16.10 6.19 3.46
CA ASP A 42 -15.85 7.25 4.44
C ASP A 42 -16.15 8.63 3.82
N GLU A 43 -17.12 9.32 4.39
CA GLU A 43 -17.64 10.61 3.88
C GLU A 43 -16.89 11.83 4.46
N ARG A 44 -15.77 11.66 5.16
CA ARG A 44 -14.98 12.79 5.67
C ARG A 44 -14.50 13.67 4.53
N ASP A 45 -14.52 14.98 4.78
CA ASP A 45 -13.96 15.94 3.83
C ASP A 45 -12.45 15.69 3.64
N PRO A 46 -11.99 15.32 2.44
CA PRO A 46 -10.58 15.07 2.16
C PRO A 46 -9.65 16.22 2.57
N ALA A 47 -10.15 17.46 2.55
CA ALA A 47 -9.37 18.63 2.94
C ALA A 47 -9.00 18.66 4.44
N THR A 48 -9.68 17.88 5.27
CA THR A 48 -9.48 17.85 6.72
C THR A 48 -8.70 16.64 7.21
N VAL A 49 -8.50 15.62 6.35
CA VAL A 49 -7.89 14.35 6.71
C VAL A 49 -6.37 14.46 6.75
N THR A 50 -5.77 13.90 7.80
CA THR A 50 -4.33 13.91 8.07
C THR A 50 -3.70 12.52 7.96
N MET A 51 -2.37 12.44 7.97
CA MET A 51 -1.65 11.16 8.10
C MET A 51 -1.99 10.46 9.43
N ALA A 52 -2.21 11.21 10.50
CA ALA A 52 -2.58 10.64 11.80
C ALA A 52 -3.93 9.93 11.75
N ASP A 53 -4.91 10.48 11.04
CA ASP A 53 -6.22 9.82 10.83
C ASP A 53 -6.07 8.49 10.10
N TYR A 54 -5.18 8.42 9.10
CA TYR A 54 -4.86 7.18 8.38
C TYR A 54 -4.24 6.13 9.31
N VAL A 55 -3.24 6.56 10.10
CA VAL A 55 -2.57 5.70 11.08
C VAL A 55 -3.55 5.18 12.13
N GLU A 56 -4.46 6.02 12.63
CA GLU A 56 -5.49 5.63 13.58
C GLU A 56 -6.45 4.58 13.01
N ALA A 57 -6.99 4.81 11.81
CA ALA A 57 -7.92 3.89 11.15
C ALA A 57 -7.32 2.49 10.93
N VAL A 58 -6.05 2.44 10.46
CA VAL A 58 -5.32 1.17 10.31
C VAL A 58 -5.05 0.52 11.67
N SER A 59 -4.65 1.32 12.67
CA SER A 59 -4.36 0.87 14.02
C SER A 59 -5.56 0.24 14.70
N ASP A 60 -6.74 0.81 14.52
CA ASP A 60 -7.98 0.27 15.08
C ASP A 60 -8.38 -1.05 14.42
N THR A 61 -8.12 -1.17 13.12
CA THR A 61 -8.30 -2.45 12.42
C THR A 61 -7.36 -3.52 12.98
N ILE A 62 -6.07 -3.19 13.21
CA ILE A 62 -5.10 -4.12 13.81
C ILE A 62 -5.56 -4.55 15.21
N LYS A 63 -6.03 -3.62 16.03
CA LYS A 63 -6.57 -3.94 17.37
C LYS A 63 -7.77 -4.90 17.31
N SER A 64 -8.60 -4.80 16.28
CA SER A 64 -9.76 -5.68 16.10
C SER A 64 -9.40 -7.14 15.81
N VAL A 65 -8.15 -7.41 15.40
CA VAL A 65 -7.60 -8.74 15.09
C VAL A 65 -6.46 -9.15 16.03
N GLU A 66 -6.45 -8.61 17.24
CA GLU A 66 -5.37 -8.64 18.24
C GLU A 66 -4.69 -10.00 18.49
N HIS A 67 -5.40 -11.10 18.37
CA HIS A 67 -4.86 -12.42 18.71
C HIS A 67 -4.06 -13.06 17.56
N ASP A 68 -4.07 -12.45 16.36
CA ASP A 68 -3.57 -13.08 15.15
C ASP A 68 -2.24 -12.49 14.64
N ASN A 69 -1.71 -11.41 15.25
CA ASN A 69 -0.54 -10.67 14.74
C ASN A 69 -0.58 -10.56 13.21
N PRO A 70 -1.35 -9.64 12.63
CA PRO A 70 -1.58 -9.61 11.19
C PRO A 70 -0.34 -9.20 10.41
N PHE A 71 -0.31 -9.60 9.13
CA PHE A 71 0.55 -9.01 8.12
C PHE A 71 -0.11 -7.73 7.59
N LEU A 72 0.60 -6.60 7.70
CA LEU A 72 0.11 -5.31 7.22
C LEU A 72 0.59 -5.07 5.80
N VAL A 73 -0.35 -4.95 4.85
CA VAL A 73 -0.06 -4.86 3.42
C VAL A 73 -0.45 -3.48 2.89
N GLY A 74 0.49 -2.74 2.34
CA GLY A 74 0.25 -1.40 1.78
C GLY A 74 0.56 -1.34 0.29
N HIS A 75 -0.37 -0.74 -0.46
CA HIS A 75 -0.19 -0.47 -1.88
C HIS A 75 0.15 1.00 -2.11
N SER A 76 1.12 1.30 -2.97
CA SER A 76 1.43 2.67 -3.43
C SER A 76 1.66 3.65 -2.26
N MET A 77 0.90 4.74 -2.15
CA MET A 77 0.95 5.70 -1.03
C MET A 77 0.86 5.01 0.34
N ALA A 78 0.09 3.94 0.45
CA ALA A 78 -0.10 3.27 1.73
C ALA A 78 1.21 2.70 2.33
N GLY A 79 2.28 2.60 1.55
CA GLY A 79 3.61 2.29 2.10
C GLY A 79 4.06 3.29 3.17
N MET A 80 3.74 4.58 3.01
CA MET A 80 3.98 5.60 4.03
C MET A 80 3.15 5.34 5.30
N VAL A 81 1.87 4.99 5.11
CA VAL A 81 0.92 4.73 6.21
C VAL A 81 1.34 3.52 7.02
N ILE A 82 1.59 2.38 6.36
CA ILE A 82 1.96 1.14 7.05
C ILE A 82 3.31 1.26 7.77
N SER A 83 4.24 2.05 7.23
CA SER A 83 5.52 2.35 7.89
C SER A 83 5.30 3.09 9.21
N GLN A 84 4.44 4.12 9.22
CA GLN A 84 4.15 4.90 10.43
C GLN A 84 3.31 4.09 11.44
N VAL A 85 2.45 3.18 10.96
CA VAL A 85 1.72 2.24 11.84
C VAL A 85 2.68 1.25 12.50
N ALA A 86 3.64 0.72 11.74
CA ALA A 86 4.66 -0.18 12.29
C ALA A 86 5.53 0.50 13.34
N GLU A 87 5.88 1.77 13.16
CA GLU A 87 6.56 2.56 14.20
C GLU A 87 5.76 2.63 15.50
N ALA A 88 4.43 2.77 15.39
CA ALA A 88 3.56 2.88 16.57
C ALA A 88 3.21 1.53 17.22
N GLN A 89 3.26 0.41 16.48
CA GLN A 89 2.71 -0.88 16.89
C GLN A 89 3.50 -2.09 16.38
N ALA A 90 4.82 -2.02 16.29
CA ALA A 90 5.68 -3.09 15.80
C ALA A 90 5.38 -4.46 16.43
N ASN A 91 5.16 -4.48 17.74
CA ASN A 91 4.91 -5.70 18.52
C ASN A 91 3.56 -6.38 18.22
N ARG A 92 2.67 -5.72 17.47
CA ARG A 92 1.34 -6.26 17.06
C ARG A 92 1.35 -6.80 15.63
N LEU A 93 2.46 -6.71 14.92
CA LEU A 93 2.58 -7.13 13.53
C LEU A 93 3.43 -8.40 13.42
N ALA A 94 3.01 -9.31 12.54
CA ALA A 94 3.87 -10.42 12.13
C ALA A 94 4.88 -10.00 11.06
N GLY A 95 4.48 -9.07 10.18
CA GLY A 95 5.31 -8.54 9.11
C GLY A 95 4.57 -7.47 8.30
N MET A 96 5.29 -6.84 7.39
CA MET A 96 4.75 -5.85 6.44
C MET A 96 5.03 -6.28 5.00
N ALA A 97 4.09 -5.97 4.09
CA ALA A 97 4.28 -6.16 2.66
C ALA A 97 3.97 -4.86 1.90
N TYR A 98 4.90 -4.44 1.06
CA TYR A 98 4.81 -3.27 0.20
C TYR A 98 4.52 -3.73 -1.23
N ILE A 99 3.37 -3.36 -1.80
CA ILE A 99 3.00 -3.70 -3.18
C ILE A 99 3.17 -2.45 -4.03
N ALA A 100 4.18 -2.39 -4.90
CA ALA A 100 4.48 -1.21 -5.71
C ALA A 100 4.33 0.09 -4.88
N ALA A 101 4.92 0.13 -3.70
CA ALA A 101 4.62 1.12 -2.68
C ALA A 101 5.83 1.98 -2.29
N TYR A 102 5.57 3.18 -1.78
CA TYR A 102 6.60 4.03 -1.23
C TYR A 102 7.18 3.40 0.04
N LEU A 103 8.49 3.17 0.05
CA LEU A 103 9.25 2.64 1.19
C LEU A 103 10.16 3.76 1.72
N PRO A 104 9.71 4.51 2.74
CA PRO A 104 10.41 5.69 3.22
C PRO A 104 11.60 5.37 4.11
N GLN A 105 12.52 6.34 4.20
CA GLN A 105 13.41 6.51 5.35
C GLN A 105 12.81 7.53 6.32
N SER A 106 13.29 7.52 7.57
CA SER A 106 12.85 8.51 8.56
C SER A 106 13.11 9.94 8.08
N GLY A 107 12.11 10.81 8.22
CA GLY A 107 12.14 12.19 7.75
C GLY A 107 11.66 12.40 6.30
N GLU A 108 11.38 11.34 5.55
CA GLU A 108 10.85 11.47 4.18
C GLU A 108 9.32 11.56 4.17
N SER A 109 8.79 12.45 3.32
CA SER A 109 7.38 12.43 2.89
C SER A 109 7.24 11.70 1.55
N MET A 110 6.02 11.30 1.18
CA MET A 110 5.77 10.72 -0.14
C MET A 110 6.25 11.64 -1.26
N MET A 111 5.98 12.95 -1.17
CA MET A 111 6.40 13.92 -2.18
C MET A 111 7.92 14.10 -2.25
N ALA A 112 8.65 13.92 -1.13
CA ALA A 112 10.11 13.92 -1.14
C ALA A 112 10.68 12.71 -1.89
N ILE A 113 10.01 11.55 -1.81
CA ILE A 113 10.38 10.36 -2.59
C ILE A 113 9.98 10.56 -4.06
N GLU A 114 8.76 11.02 -4.31
CA GLU A 114 8.26 11.26 -5.68
C GLU A 114 9.11 12.28 -6.45
N ALA A 115 9.72 13.23 -5.78
CA ALA A 115 10.66 14.19 -6.40
C ALA A 115 11.88 13.50 -7.06
N ARG A 116 12.18 12.24 -6.72
CA ARG A 116 13.23 11.42 -7.34
C ARG A 116 12.71 10.54 -8.47
N ASN A 117 11.39 10.54 -8.72
CA ASN A 117 10.79 9.77 -9.81
C ASN A 117 11.27 10.30 -11.18
N PRO A 118 11.99 9.49 -11.97
CA PRO A 118 12.53 9.95 -13.27
C PRO A 118 11.45 10.07 -14.35
N ALA A 119 10.24 9.53 -14.10
CA ALA A 119 9.12 9.54 -15.03
C ALA A 119 7.79 9.77 -14.30
N PRO A 120 7.53 10.96 -13.74
CA PRO A 120 6.36 11.24 -12.89
C PRO A 120 5.08 11.37 -13.71
N ARG A 121 4.60 10.26 -14.30
CA ARG A 121 3.46 10.26 -15.24
C ARG A 121 2.17 10.72 -14.57
N MET A 122 1.97 10.41 -13.28
CA MET A 122 0.79 10.84 -12.54
C MET A 122 0.65 12.36 -12.43
N ALA A 123 1.74 13.12 -12.55
CA ALA A 123 1.70 14.57 -12.56
C ALA A 123 0.79 15.16 -13.65
N THR A 124 0.55 14.42 -14.74
CA THR A 124 -0.36 14.85 -15.84
C THR A 124 -1.83 14.56 -15.53
N ALA A 125 -2.10 13.68 -14.59
CA ALA A 125 -3.45 13.19 -14.26
C ALA A 125 -4.02 13.77 -12.97
N VAL A 126 -3.24 14.56 -12.22
CA VAL A 126 -3.65 15.11 -10.93
C VAL A 126 -3.63 16.64 -10.92
N THR A 127 -4.47 17.24 -10.09
CA THR A 127 -4.53 18.69 -9.89
C THR A 127 -4.61 18.97 -8.40
N PRO A 128 -3.52 19.40 -7.76
CA PRO A 128 -3.55 19.83 -6.36
C PRO A 128 -4.42 21.09 -6.18
N ALA A 129 -5.16 21.16 -5.08
CA ALA A 129 -5.80 22.39 -4.65
C ALA A 129 -4.75 23.48 -4.36
N PRO A 130 -5.08 24.79 -4.51
CA PRO A 130 -4.13 25.88 -4.29
C PRO A 130 -3.52 25.91 -2.88
N ASP A 131 -4.26 25.46 -1.88
CA ASP A 131 -3.86 25.35 -0.47
C ASP A 131 -3.26 23.98 -0.12
N LEU A 132 -3.14 23.08 -1.10
CA LEU A 132 -2.64 21.71 -0.97
C LEU A 132 -3.48 20.84 -0.01
N SER A 133 -4.69 21.25 0.35
CA SER A 133 -5.59 20.51 1.23
C SER A 133 -6.01 19.17 0.64
N HIS A 134 -6.19 19.12 -0.67
CA HIS A 134 -6.55 17.89 -1.40
C HIS A 134 -6.02 17.90 -2.83
N VAL A 135 -6.09 16.73 -3.48
CA VAL A 135 -5.65 16.51 -4.86
C VAL A 135 -6.79 15.88 -5.64
N LEU A 136 -7.19 16.55 -6.71
CA LEU A 136 -8.16 16.03 -7.68
C LEU A 136 -7.48 15.09 -8.68
N ILE A 137 -8.22 14.11 -9.19
CA ILE A 137 -7.75 13.18 -10.20
C ILE A 137 -8.58 13.29 -11.48
N ASN A 138 -7.90 13.33 -12.62
CA ASN A 138 -8.54 13.10 -13.91
C ASN A 138 -8.52 11.59 -14.18
N GLN A 139 -9.68 10.97 -14.07
CA GLN A 139 -9.84 9.51 -14.14
C GLN A 139 -9.45 8.95 -15.52
N GLU A 140 -9.69 9.68 -16.61
CA GLU A 140 -9.35 9.25 -17.97
C GLU A 140 -7.83 9.23 -18.20
N LEU A 141 -7.11 10.22 -17.66
CA LEU A 141 -5.65 10.30 -17.75
C LEU A 141 -4.96 9.35 -16.78
N ALA A 142 -5.55 9.09 -15.62
CA ALA A 142 -4.99 8.22 -14.61
C ALA A 142 -5.14 6.73 -14.95
N ALA A 143 -6.24 6.32 -15.55
CA ALA A 143 -6.55 4.91 -15.81
C ALA A 143 -5.44 4.18 -16.61
N PRO A 144 -4.90 4.70 -17.73
CA PRO A 144 -3.83 4.02 -18.45
C PRO A 144 -2.49 4.00 -17.71
N ILE A 145 -2.34 4.76 -16.63
CA ILE A 145 -1.13 4.79 -15.80
C ILE A 145 -1.27 3.78 -14.65
N PHE A 146 -2.41 3.79 -13.94
CA PHE A 146 -2.66 2.87 -12.83
C PHE A 146 -2.93 1.42 -13.27
N TYR A 147 -3.55 1.25 -14.45
CA TYR A 147 -4.11 -0.02 -14.90
C TYR A 147 -3.58 -0.45 -16.27
N ASN A 148 -2.32 -0.13 -16.59
CA ASN A 148 -1.71 -0.32 -17.90
C ASN A 148 -1.64 -1.77 -18.40
N ASP A 149 -1.79 -2.74 -17.51
CA ASP A 149 -1.78 -4.19 -17.78
C ASP A 149 -3.10 -4.90 -17.37
N CYS A 150 -4.14 -4.12 -17.06
CA CYS A 150 -5.45 -4.63 -16.66
C CYS A 150 -6.40 -4.74 -17.87
N ASP A 151 -7.43 -5.58 -17.75
CA ASP A 151 -8.48 -5.65 -18.77
C ASP A 151 -9.47 -4.48 -18.70
N ASP A 152 -10.17 -4.22 -19.80
CA ASP A 152 -11.11 -3.09 -19.91
C ASP A 152 -12.25 -3.12 -18.88
N THR A 153 -12.62 -4.29 -18.37
CA THR A 153 -13.68 -4.43 -17.35
C THR A 153 -13.18 -3.95 -16.00
N ASP A 154 -11.97 -4.35 -15.62
CA ASP A 154 -11.33 -3.89 -14.39
C ASP A 154 -11.00 -2.39 -14.46
N ILE A 155 -10.52 -1.90 -15.61
CA ILE A 155 -10.24 -0.48 -15.83
C ILE A 155 -11.50 0.36 -15.58
N ARG A 156 -12.62 0.04 -16.26
CA ARG A 156 -13.89 0.78 -16.08
C ARG A 156 -14.39 0.71 -14.64
N PHE A 157 -14.37 -0.49 -14.04
CA PHE A 157 -14.81 -0.66 -12.65
C PHE A 157 -14.03 0.25 -11.69
N CYS A 158 -12.71 0.35 -11.86
CA CYS A 158 -11.85 1.14 -10.99
C CYS A 158 -11.95 2.63 -11.30
N GLN A 159 -11.92 3.01 -12.58
CA GLN A 159 -11.97 4.38 -13.04
C GLN A 159 -13.17 5.15 -12.47
N ASP A 160 -14.38 4.53 -12.48
CA ASP A 160 -15.62 5.12 -11.96
C ASP A 160 -15.59 5.34 -10.43
N ARG A 161 -14.61 4.76 -9.72
CA ARG A 161 -14.51 4.77 -8.26
C ARG A 161 -13.34 5.55 -7.71
N LEU A 162 -12.45 6.03 -8.57
CA LEU A 162 -11.39 6.94 -8.15
C LEU A 162 -11.96 8.20 -7.54
N SER A 163 -11.45 8.61 -6.39
CA SER A 163 -11.94 9.73 -5.60
C SER A 163 -10.86 10.77 -5.32
N THR A 164 -11.25 11.91 -4.77
CA THR A 164 -10.32 12.95 -4.30
C THR A 164 -9.39 12.41 -3.21
N GLN A 165 -8.13 12.80 -3.25
CA GLN A 165 -7.12 12.40 -2.29
C GLN A 165 -6.86 13.52 -1.28
N PRO A 166 -6.89 13.26 0.04
CA PRO A 166 -6.35 14.17 1.05
C PRO A 166 -4.90 14.55 0.79
N GLY A 167 -4.57 15.83 0.88
CA GLY A 167 -3.23 16.32 0.55
C GLY A 167 -2.21 16.11 1.67
N ALA A 168 -2.61 16.24 2.93
CA ALA A 168 -1.71 16.13 4.07
C ALA A 168 -0.92 14.81 4.14
N PRO A 169 -1.49 13.61 3.85
CA PRO A 169 -0.71 12.36 3.83
C PRO A 169 0.44 12.35 2.83
N PHE A 170 0.35 13.09 1.73
CA PHE A 170 1.43 13.20 0.74
C PHE A 170 2.61 14.03 1.24
N LEU A 171 2.33 15.02 2.07
CA LEU A 171 3.27 16.05 2.51
C LEU A 171 3.89 15.75 3.87
N THR A 172 3.25 14.87 4.67
CA THR A 172 3.69 14.59 6.03
C THR A 172 4.91 13.67 6.03
N PRO A 173 6.06 14.09 6.57
CA PRO A 173 7.19 13.19 6.76
C PRO A 173 6.88 12.13 7.81
N VAL A 174 7.38 10.91 7.59
CA VAL A 174 7.31 9.83 8.59
C VAL A 174 8.48 9.93 9.57
N THR A 175 8.25 9.46 10.80
CA THR A 175 9.30 9.28 11.79
C THR A 175 9.43 7.80 12.08
N LEU A 176 10.61 7.22 11.81
CA LEU A 176 10.85 5.79 11.89
C LEU A 176 12.13 5.52 12.67
N THR A 177 12.12 4.48 13.50
CA THR A 177 13.28 3.98 14.26
C THR A 177 13.62 2.55 13.85
N GLU A 178 14.87 2.15 14.08
CA GLU A 178 15.28 0.75 13.84
C GLU A 178 14.74 -0.19 14.94
N GLU A 179 14.44 0.34 16.12
CA GLU A 179 13.89 -0.40 17.26
C GLU A 179 12.44 -0.83 17.02
N GLU A 180 11.62 0.02 16.41
CA GLU A 180 10.20 -0.25 16.15
C GLU A 180 9.99 -0.66 14.68
N PHE A 181 9.90 0.29 13.76
CA PHE A 181 9.71 0.01 12.33
C PHE A 181 10.77 -0.96 11.78
N GLY A 182 12.06 -0.78 12.14
CA GLY A 182 13.16 -1.63 11.71
C GLY A 182 13.00 -3.09 12.14
N SER A 183 12.41 -3.35 13.31
CA SER A 183 12.25 -4.69 13.87
C SER A 183 11.21 -5.56 13.13
N VAL A 184 10.26 -4.94 12.41
CA VAL A 184 9.19 -5.68 11.72
C VAL A 184 9.70 -6.26 10.39
N PRO A 185 9.56 -7.56 10.12
CA PRO A 185 9.90 -8.16 8.83
C PRO A 185 9.21 -7.48 7.66
N LYS A 186 9.93 -7.29 6.54
CA LYS A 186 9.43 -6.55 5.37
C LYS A 186 9.57 -7.38 4.10
N GLY A 187 8.49 -7.47 3.32
CA GLY A 187 8.48 -7.94 1.94
C GLY A 187 8.15 -6.81 0.98
N TYR A 188 8.83 -6.72 -0.16
CA TYR A 188 8.53 -5.75 -1.21
C TYR A 188 8.17 -6.46 -2.50
N PHE A 189 6.92 -6.27 -2.96
CA PHE A 189 6.38 -6.78 -4.22
C PHE A 189 6.61 -5.74 -5.31
N LEU A 190 7.72 -5.90 -6.01
CA LEU A 190 8.18 -5.00 -7.06
C LEU A 190 7.44 -5.30 -8.36
N CYS A 191 6.77 -4.29 -8.92
CA CYS A 191 6.03 -4.38 -10.17
C CYS A 191 6.87 -3.87 -11.33
N GLU A 192 7.28 -4.76 -12.25
CA GLU A 192 8.29 -4.47 -13.27
C GLU A 192 7.78 -3.60 -14.44
N GLN A 193 6.46 -3.47 -14.59
CA GLN A 193 5.81 -2.69 -15.65
C GLN A 193 5.05 -1.48 -15.11
N ASP A 194 5.36 -1.07 -13.88
CA ASP A 194 4.69 0.02 -13.18
C ASP A 194 4.97 1.38 -13.85
N LEU A 195 3.91 2.07 -14.25
CA LEU A 195 3.96 3.41 -14.85
C LEU A 195 3.74 4.53 -13.84
N THR A 196 3.37 4.23 -12.60
CA THR A 196 3.16 5.17 -11.49
C THR A 196 4.44 5.35 -10.69
N ILE A 197 4.95 4.23 -10.14
CA ILE A 197 6.23 4.17 -9.42
C ILE A 197 7.16 3.28 -10.24
N PRO A 198 7.92 3.84 -11.18
CA PRO A 198 8.71 3.04 -12.11
C PRO A 198 9.71 2.15 -11.37
N THR A 199 10.02 1.00 -11.97
CA THR A 199 10.90 -0.04 -11.40
C THR A 199 12.18 0.54 -10.81
N VAL A 200 12.80 1.51 -11.50
CA VAL A 200 14.04 2.15 -11.03
C VAL A 200 13.86 2.89 -9.70
N LEU A 201 12.69 3.50 -9.44
CA LEU A 201 12.41 4.16 -8.16
C LEU A 201 12.10 3.11 -7.09
N GLN A 202 11.37 2.03 -7.42
CA GLN A 202 11.13 0.92 -6.51
C GLN A 202 12.45 0.28 -6.07
N GLU A 203 13.36 0.01 -7.01
CA GLU A 203 14.70 -0.54 -6.73
C GLU A 203 15.57 0.41 -5.92
N GLU A 204 15.50 1.72 -6.17
CA GLU A 204 16.20 2.74 -5.38
C GLU A 204 15.74 2.75 -3.92
N MET A 205 14.43 2.71 -3.68
CA MET A 205 13.88 2.66 -2.32
C MET A 205 14.31 1.39 -1.58
N VAL A 206 14.24 0.25 -2.24
CA VAL A 206 14.64 -1.05 -1.66
C VAL A 206 16.15 -1.09 -1.38
N ALA A 207 16.98 -0.61 -2.31
CA ALA A 207 18.44 -0.62 -2.17
C ALA A 207 18.97 0.22 -0.99
N ARG A 208 18.15 1.13 -0.46
CA ARG A 208 18.47 1.95 0.72
C ARG A 208 18.25 1.20 2.04
N ARG A 209 17.78 -0.04 1.99
CA ARG A 209 17.54 -0.93 3.14
C ARG A 209 18.18 -2.30 2.92
N ASN A 210 18.53 -2.97 4.01
CA ASN A 210 19.12 -4.32 4.01
C ASN A 210 18.22 -5.38 4.70
N ASP A 211 17.00 -4.98 5.08
CA ASP A 211 16.05 -5.75 5.87
C ASP A 211 14.75 -6.05 5.10
N VAL A 212 14.80 -6.09 3.76
CA VAL A 212 13.64 -6.26 2.88
C VAL A 212 13.81 -7.45 1.95
N ASP A 213 12.92 -8.42 2.03
CA ASP A 213 12.83 -9.52 1.05
C ASP A 213 12.09 -9.02 -0.21
N VAL A 214 12.65 -9.23 -1.41
CA VAL A 214 12.09 -8.70 -2.67
C VAL A 214 11.46 -9.79 -3.51
N TYR A 215 10.21 -9.59 -3.90
CA TYR A 215 9.41 -10.42 -4.79
C TYR A 215 9.12 -9.64 -6.08
N ARG A 216 9.41 -10.20 -7.26
CA ARG A 216 9.20 -9.53 -8.53
C ARG A 216 7.93 -10.03 -9.20
N LEU A 217 7.10 -9.10 -9.68
CA LEU A 217 5.89 -9.38 -10.43
C LEU A 217 5.98 -8.72 -11.81
N ALA A 218 5.71 -9.50 -12.85
CA ALA A 218 5.59 -9.00 -14.22
C ALA A 218 4.23 -8.30 -14.40
N SER A 219 4.03 -7.18 -13.70
CA SER A 219 2.77 -6.44 -13.64
C SER A 219 2.97 -4.93 -13.69
N GLY A 220 1.90 -4.21 -14.04
CA GLY A 220 1.76 -2.77 -13.83
C GLY A 220 1.54 -2.41 -12.36
N HIS A 221 1.05 -1.18 -12.12
CA HIS A 221 0.87 -0.63 -10.77
C HIS A 221 -0.18 -1.37 -9.92
N SER A 222 -1.11 -2.10 -10.54
CA SER A 222 -2.27 -2.69 -9.88
C SER A 222 -2.30 -4.23 -9.97
N PRO A 223 -1.31 -4.95 -9.41
CA PRO A 223 -1.22 -6.42 -9.50
C PRO A 223 -2.38 -7.15 -8.81
N PHE A 224 -3.09 -6.51 -7.90
CA PHE A 224 -4.32 -7.02 -7.28
C PHE A 224 -5.50 -7.12 -8.27
N LEU A 225 -5.34 -6.64 -9.50
CA LEU A 225 -6.26 -6.79 -10.63
C LEU A 225 -5.66 -7.69 -11.71
N SER A 226 -4.46 -7.37 -12.20
CA SER A 226 -3.83 -8.02 -13.36
C SER A 226 -3.12 -9.33 -13.03
N GLN A 227 -2.56 -9.49 -11.81
CA GLN A 227 -1.75 -10.64 -11.37
C GLN A 227 -2.22 -11.17 -10.02
N VAL A 228 -3.55 -11.30 -9.85
CA VAL A 228 -4.19 -11.60 -8.55
C VAL A 228 -3.63 -12.86 -7.90
N ASP A 229 -3.55 -13.96 -8.66
CA ASP A 229 -3.08 -15.25 -8.13
C ASP A 229 -1.59 -15.21 -7.77
N ALA A 230 -0.75 -14.66 -8.65
CA ALA A 230 0.68 -14.53 -8.39
C ALA A 230 0.96 -13.66 -7.16
N LEU A 231 0.21 -12.55 -6.99
CA LEU A 231 0.32 -11.69 -5.82
C LEU A 231 -0.15 -12.42 -4.55
N ALA A 232 -1.29 -13.13 -4.60
CA ALA A 232 -1.81 -13.86 -3.46
C ALA A 232 -0.86 -14.99 -3.03
N ASP A 233 -0.32 -15.77 -3.98
CA ASP A 233 0.69 -16.80 -3.71
C ASP A 233 1.94 -16.18 -3.06
N GLY A 234 2.45 -15.09 -3.63
CA GLY A 234 3.61 -14.40 -3.09
C GLY A 234 3.40 -13.86 -1.67
N LEU A 235 2.24 -13.29 -1.36
CA LEU A 235 1.90 -12.82 -0.01
C LEU A 235 1.83 -13.98 1.00
N VAL A 236 1.23 -15.11 0.61
CA VAL A 236 1.14 -16.30 1.44
C VAL A 236 2.52 -16.92 1.67
N ASP A 237 3.34 -17.01 0.63
CA ASP A 237 4.72 -17.52 0.74
C ASP A 237 5.57 -16.62 1.64
N TYR A 238 5.49 -15.29 1.47
CA TYR A 238 6.15 -14.33 2.36
C TYR A 238 5.72 -14.54 3.82
N ALA A 239 4.41 -14.64 4.07
CA ALA A 239 3.91 -14.85 5.43
C ALA A 239 4.42 -16.15 6.04
N ARG A 240 4.44 -17.24 5.28
CA ARG A 240 5.00 -18.53 5.72
C ARG A 240 6.48 -18.39 6.08
N ASP A 241 7.28 -17.75 5.23
CA ASP A 241 8.71 -17.60 5.43
C ASP A 241 9.03 -16.78 6.69
N VAL A 242 8.27 -15.70 6.94
CA VAL A 242 8.38 -14.89 8.16
C VAL A 242 8.06 -15.72 9.41
N LEU A 243 6.97 -16.51 9.37
CA LEU A 243 6.59 -17.34 10.52
C LEU A 243 7.61 -18.43 10.80
N VAL A 244 8.16 -19.07 9.77
CA VAL A 244 9.24 -20.07 9.92
C VAL A 244 10.51 -19.43 10.51
N LYS A 245 10.95 -18.29 9.97
CA LYS A 245 12.13 -17.55 10.48
C LYS A 245 11.96 -17.13 11.96
N SER A 246 10.74 -16.83 12.39
CA SER A 246 10.42 -16.41 13.76
C SER A 246 10.16 -17.57 14.75
N GLY A 247 10.25 -18.83 14.29
CA GLY A 247 9.96 -20.03 15.11
C GLY A 247 8.45 -20.18 15.45
N ARG A 248 7.59 -19.46 14.77
CA ARG A 248 6.13 -19.58 14.88
C ARG A 248 5.69 -20.55 13.77
N GLU A 249 5.51 -21.83 14.07
CA GLU A 249 4.91 -22.78 13.12
C GLU A 249 3.51 -22.32 12.74
N ALA A 250 3.19 -22.40 11.44
CA ALA A 250 1.82 -22.25 10.96
C ALA A 250 0.98 -23.40 11.54
N ALA A 251 0.16 -23.10 12.53
CA ALA A 251 -0.80 -24.04 13.09
C ALA A 251 -1.91 -24.37 12.06
#